data_208c846fd93f050129f68ff7587bd798
#
_entry.id   208c846fd93f050129f68ff7587bd798
#
_cell.length_a   1.000
_cell.length_b   1.000
_cell.length_c   1.000
_cell.angle_alpha   90.00
_cell.angle_beta   90.00
_cell.angle_gamma   90.00
#
_symmetry.space_group_name_H-M   'P 1'
#
loop_
_entity.id
_entity.type
_entity.pdbx_description
1 polymer ?
#
loop_
_entity_poly.entity_id
_entity_poly.type
_entity_poly.pdbx_seq_one_letter_code
_entity_poly.pdbx_strand_id
1 'polypeptide(L)'
;VLAICVSGGTGGPVFMNKRRETVLKDERKKRKSIETEWKGSLTVEASCVMAVVLFSMAALIGKAGQIHDETAAAMVLHEGVEKCRHEKNIQSEDAEAFFKRNAGLMLRYTDLTVSIQEKGAKKMGKVKGGDWEKQIEMKEFRPEEFMRMVTGITGGTNEN
;
A
#
# COMPACT_ATOMS: atom_id res chain seq x y z
N VAL A 1 -65.17 28.63 -57.39
CA VAL A 1 -66.43 29.28 -56.98
C VAL A 1 -66.99 28.47 -55.83
N LEU A 2 -66.94 28.93 -54.62
CA LEU A 2 -67.95 28.97 -53.57
C LEU A 2 -67.32 29.38 -52.26
N ALA A 3 -67.43 30.62 -51.91
CA ALA A 3 -67.25 31.16 -50.62
C ALA A 3 -68.39 30.68 -49.71
N ILE A 4 -68.08 30.13 -48.56
CA ILE A 4 -69.04 30.01 -47.46
C ILE A 4 -68.43 30.74 -46.28
N CYS A 5 -68.94 31.98 -46.07
CA CYS A 5 -68.83 32.66 -44.81
C CYS A 5 -69.68 31.92 -43.78
N VAL A 6 -69.05 31.47 -42.66
CA VAL A 6 -69.77 31.18 -41.43
C VAL A 6 -69.24 32.11 -40.35
N SER A 7 -70.10 33.05 -40.07
CA SER A 7 -70.07 34.00 -38.98
C SER A 7 -70.37 33.29 -37.67
N GLY A 8 -69.70 33.75 -36.61
CA GLY A 8 -70.28 33.77 -35.27
C GLY A 8 -69.90 32.66 -34.33
N GLY A 9 -69.17 33.01 -33.33
CA GLY A 9 -68.94 32.17 -32.15
C GLY A 9 -67.86 32.75 -31.23
N THR A 10 -68.11 33.94 -30.74
CA THR A 10 -67.32 34.60 -29.73
C THR A 10 -67.55 33.95 -28.35
N GLY A 11 -66.48 33.56 -27.69
CA GLY A 11 -66.49 33.40 -26.22
C GLY A 11 -66.34 31.99 -25.72
N GLY A 12 -65.13 31.52 -25.64
CA GLY A 12 -64.95 30.45 -24.75
C GLY A 12 -63.75 29.45 -24.95
N PRO A 13 -62.54 29.86 -25.33
CA PRO A 13 -61.41 28.99 -25.05
C PRO A 13 -60.33 29.63 -24.21
N VAL A 14 -60.35 30.89 -23.85
CA VAL A 14 -59.26 31.59 -23.23
C VAL A 14 -59.06 31.16 -21.75
N PHE A 15 -60.15 30.85 -21.04
CA PHE A 15 -60.06 30.44 -19.63
C PHE A 15 -59.56 28.97 -19.43
N MET A 16 -59.84 28.08 -20.36
CA MET A 16 -59.40 26.68 -20.25
C MET A 16 -57.90 26.52 -20.53
N ASN A 17 -57.34 27.38 -21.36
CA ASN A 17 -55.93 27.29 -21.75
C ASN A 17 -54.99 27.74 -20.62
N LYS A 18 -55.37 28.75 -19.83
CA LYS A 18 -54.57 29.27 -18.73
C LYS A 18 -54.41 28.25 -17.58
N ARG A 19 -55.42 27.45 -17.31
CA ARG A 19 -55.41 26.40 -16.29
C ARG A 19 -54.52 25.20 -16.72
N ARG A 20 -54.54 24.85 -17.99
CA ARG A 20 -53.66 23.79 -18.53
C ARG A 20 -52.20 24.23 -18.55
N GLU A 21 -51.89 25.46 -18.87
CA GLU A 21 -50.53 25.97 -18.84
C GLU A 21 -49.93 26.04 -17.42
N THR A 22 -50.73 26.38 -16.42
CA THR A 22 -50.27 26.40 -15.02
C THR A 22 -49.96 24.99 -14.51
N VAL A 23 -50.80 24.00 -14.82
CA VAL A 23 -50.59 22.60 -14.46
C VAL A 23 -49.36 22.05 -15.17
N LEU A 24 -49.16 22.31 -16.44
CA LEU A 24 -47.97 21.87 -17.19
C LEU A 24 -46.69 22.53 -16.72
N LYS A 25 -46.72 23.78 -16.26
CA LYS A 25 -45.57 24.46 -15.67
C LYS A 25 -45.24 23.88 -14.30
N ASP A 26 -46.23 23.52 -13.52
CA ASP A 26 -46.00 22.90 -12.19
C ASP A 26 -45.45 21.48 -12.31
N GLU A 27 -45.93 20.70 -13.24
CA GLU A 27 -45.41 19.38 -13.58
C GLU A 27 -43.94 19.42 -14.07
N ARG A 28 -43.61 20.40 -14.93
CA ARG A 28 -42.22 20.59 -15.39
C ARG A 28 -41.29 21.02 -14.26
N LYS A 29 -41.79 21.87 -13.36
CA LYS A 29 -41.01 22.31 -12.18
C LYS A 29 -40.76 21.15 -11.22
N LYS A 30 -41.79 20.30 -11.02
CA LYS A 30 -41.67 19.10 -10.18
C LYS A 30 -40.71 18.05 -10.77
N ARG A 31 -40.75 17.83 -12.09
CA ARG A 31 -39.80 16.95 -12.79
C ARG A 31 -38.37 17.45 -12.69
N LYS A 32 -38.12 18.75 -12.89
CA LYS A 32 -36.80 19.34 -12.74
C LYS A 32 -36.28 19.27 -11.31
N SER A 33 -37.13 19.41 -10.30
CA SER A 33 -36.73 19.25 -8.88
C SER A 33 -36.32 17.81 -8.58
N ILE A 34 -37.07 16.84 -9.06
CA ILE A 34 -36.78 15.43 -8.88
C ILE A 34 -35.44 15.05 -9.57
N GLU A 35 -35.21 15.52 -10.79
CA GLU A 35 -33.96 15.26 -11.53
C GLU A 35 -32.73 15.87 -10.86
N THR A 36 -32.86 17.04 -10.24
CA THR A 36 -31.74 17.65 -9.48
C THR A 36 -31.47 16.93 -8.17
N GLU A 37 -32.47 16.46 -7.45
CA GLU A 37 -32.32 15.63 -6.27
C GLU A 37 -31.61 14.30 -6.57
N TRP A 38 -32.00 13.63 -7.64
CA TRP A 38 -31.36 12.36 -8.03
C TRP A 38 -29.90 12.55 -8.44
N LYS A 39 -29.58 13.61 -9.17
CA LYS A 39 -28.19 13.93 -9.54
C LYS A 39 -27.34 14.24 -8.32
N GLY A 40 -27.86 14.91 -7.32
CA GLY A 40 -27.18 15.20 -6.05
C GLY A 40 -26.90 13.94 -5.24
N SER A 41 -27.84 13.00 -5.17
CA SER A 41 -27.67 11.72 -4.48
C SER A 41 -26.58 10.86 -5.11
N LEU A 42 -26.57 10.72 -6.43
CA LEU A 42 -25.57 9.94 -7.16
C LEU A 42 -24.15 10.51 -7.01
N THR A 43 -23.98 11.83 -6.99
CA THR A 43 -22.67 12.45 -6.78
C THR A 43 -22.14 12.22 -5.37
N VAL A 44 -22.99 12.28 -4.36
CA VAL A 44 -22.60 11.98 -2.97
C VAL A 44 -22.22 10.50 -2.82
N GLU A 45 -23.00 9.61 -3.38
CA GLU A 45 -22.71 8.17 -3.36
C GLU A 45 -21.39 7.85 -4.07
N ALA A 46 -21.18 8.38 -5.27
CA ALA A 46 -19.93 8.22 -6.00
C ALA A 46 -18.72 8.78 -5.23
N SER A 47 -18.86 9.92 -4.57
CA SER A 47 -17.78 10.51 -3.76
C SER A 47 -17.45 9.66 -2.53
N CYS A 48 -18.43 9.06 -1.87
CA CYS A 48 -18.21 8.13 -0.77
C CYS A 48 -17.47 6.87 -1.22
N VAL A 49 -17.87 6.29 -2.34
CA VAL A 49 -17.19 5.12 -2.91
C VAL A 49 -15.73 5.45 -3.26
N MET A 50 -15.50 6.58 -3.93
CA MET A 50 -14.15 7.02 -4.26
C MET A 50 -13.30 7.29 -3.02
N ALA A 51 -13.87 7.88 -1.97
CA ALA A 51 -13.16 8.09 -0.70
C ALA A 51 -12.71 6.76 -0.07
N VAL A 52 -13.58 5.74 -0.05
CA VAL A 52 -13.24 4.42 0.48
C VAL A 52 -12.14 3.75 -0.36
N VAL A 53 -12.22 3.85 -1.69
CA VAL A 53 -11.20 3.29 -2.59
C VAL A 53 -9.85 3.97 -2.38
N LEU A 54 -9.82 5.31 -2.32
CA LEU A 54 -8.58 6.05 -2.11
C LEU A 54 -7.98 5.76 -0.73
N PHE A 55 -8.81 5.67 0.31
CA PHE A 55 -8.33 5.31 1.65
C PHE A 55 -7.76 3.89 1.70
N SER A 56 -8.41 2.94 1.04
CA SER A 56 -7.93 1.56 0.93
C SER A 56 -6.59 1.49 0.20
N MET A 57 -6.44 2.20 -0.90
CA MET A 57 -5.17 2.29 -1.64
C MET A 57 -4.06 2.91 -0.78
N ALA A 58 -4.33 3.99 -0.07
CA ALA A 58 -3.36 4.62 0.82
C ALA A 58 -2.91 3.66 1.93
N ALA A 59 -3.83 2.89 2.51
CA ALA A 59 -3.52 1.89 3.52
C ALA A 59 -2.64 0.76 2.95
N LEU A 60 -2.93 0.28 1.75
CA LEU A 60 -2.14 -0.76 1.07
C LEU A 60 -0.72 -0.28 0.76
N ILE A 61 -0.56 0.93 0.22
CA ILE A 61 0.74 1.54 -0.06
C ILE A 61 1.53 1.69 1.24
N GLY A 62 0.88 2.13 2.31
CA GLY A 62 1.49 2.24 3.63
C GLY A 62 2.01 0.91 4.16
N LYS A 63 1.26 -0.17 4.02
CA LYS A 63 1.67 -1.52 4.42
C LYS A 63 2.77 -2.09 3.53
N ALA A 64 2.69 -1.87 2.23
CA ALA A 64 3.75 -2.29 1.29
C ALA A 64 5.08 -1.62 1.63
N GLY A 65 5.10 -0.32 1.94
CA GLY A 65 6.30 0.39 2.38
C GLY A 65 6.87 -0.18 3.69
N GLN A 66 6.02 -0.55 4.65
CA GLN A 66 6.47 -1.18 5.89
C GLN A 66 7.16 -2.53 5.63
N ILE A 67 6.54 -3.40 4.83
CA ILE A 67 7.08 -4.71 4.49
C ILE A 67 8.41 -4.57 3.72
N HIS A 68 8.49 -3.59 2.81
CA HIS A 68 9.71 -3.28 2.08
C HIS A 68 10.85 -2.93 3.05
N ASP A 69 10.62 -2.03 3.99
CA ASP A 69 11.63 -1.57 4.94
C ASP A 69 12.07 -2.70 5.88
N GLU A 70 11.14 -3.52 6.38
CA GLU A 70 11.47 -4.70 7.18
C GLU A 70 12.36 -5.69 6.42
N THR A 71 12.06 -5.90 5.13
CA THR A 71 12.80 -6.82 4.27
C THR A 71 14.19 -6.25 3.96
N ALA A 72 14.28 -4.98 3.61
CA ALA A 72 15.54 -4.30 3.35
C ALA A 72 16.44 -4.31 4.60
N ALA A 73 15.87 -4.02 5.77
CA ALA A 73 16.60 -4.07 7.04
C ALA A 73 17.14 -5.47 7.35
N ALA A 74 16.32 -6.50 7.12
CA ALA A 74 16.74 -7.88 7.32
C ALA A 74 17.89 -8.28 6.37
N MET A 75 17.85 -7.86 5.10
CA MET A 75 18.90 -8.13 4.12
C MET A 75 20.21 -7.44 4.50
N VAL A 76 20.17 -6.15 4.84
CA VAL A 76 21.36 -5.40 5.25
C VAL A 76 21.93 -5.93 6.57
N LEU A 77 21.08 -6.33 7.51
CA LEU A 77 21.50 -6.96 8.76
C LEU A 77 22.19 -8.30 8.51
N HIS A 78 21.62 -9.12 7.62
CA HIS A 78 22.21 -10.40 7.23
C HIS A 78 23.60 -10.20 6.63
N GLU A 79 23.74 -9.27 5.69
CA GLU A 79 25.03 -8.95 5.08
C GLU A 79 26.06 -8.44 6.12
N GLY A 80 25.63 -7.59 7.04
CA GLY A 80 26.49 -7.09 8.12
C GLY A 80 26.99 -8.20 9.05
N VAL A 81 26.10 -9.10 9.47
CA VAL A 81 26.48 -10.25 10.32
C VAL A 81 27.35 -11.23 9.55
N GLU A 82 27.09 -11.45 8.25
CA GLU A 82 27.89 -12.34 7.40
C GLU A 82 29.31 -11.80 7.21
N LYS A 83 29.49 -10.50 7.00
CA LYS A 83 30.81 -9.85 6.98
C LYS A 83 31.57 -10.07 8.28
N CYS A 84 30.93 -9.84 9.44
CA CYS A 84 31.54 -10.12 10.73
C CYS A 84 31.89 -11.61 10.92
N ARG A 85 31.16 -12.51 10.28
CA ARG A 85 31.41 -13.96 10.35
C ARG A 85 32.66 -14.38 9.59
N HIS A 86 32.91 -13.78 8.44
CA HIS A 86 34.02 -14.16 7.56
C HIS A 86 35.32 -13.38 7.85
N GLU A 87 35.20 -12.12 8.22
CA GLU A 87 36.34 -11.25 8.45
C GLU A 87 36.61 -11.10 9.96
N LYS A 88 37.65 -11.74 10.46
CA LYS A 88 38.06 -11.68 11.89
C LYS A 88 38.44 -10.27 12.35
N ASN A 89 38.76 -9.36 11.42
CA ASN A 89 39.22 -8.02 11.74
C ASN A 89 38.08 -6.99 11.77
N ILE A 90 36.86 -7.36 11.35
CA ILE A 90 35.69 -6.46 11.41
C ILE A 90 35.10 -6.56 12.81
N GLN A 91 35.16 -5.43 13.53
CA GLN A 91 34.48 -5.28 14.81
C GLN A 91 32.98 -5.05 14.62
N SER A 92 32.21 -5.32 15.67
CA SER A 92 30.74 -5.10 15.65
C SER A 92 30.35 -3.65 15.28
N GLU A 93 31.20 -2.68 15.67
CA GLU A 93 31.02 -1.25 15.34
C GLU A 93 31.11 -0.96 13.84
N ASP A 94 32.00 -1.64 13.12
CA ASP A 94 32.15 -1.50 11.67
C ASP A 94 30.91 -2.02 10.92
N ALA A 95 30.36 -3.13 11.42
CA ALA A 95 29.14 -3.71 10.83
C ALA A 95 27.90 -2.84 11.13
N GLU A 96 27.85 -2.19 12.28
CA GLU A 96 26.80 -1.20 12.57
C GLU A 96 26.95 0.04 11.69
N ALA A 97 28.18 0.51 11.46
CA ALA A 97 28.46 1.61 10.53
C ALA A 97 28.09 1.24 9.08
N PHE A 98 28.37 0.01 8.68
CA PHE A 98 27.95 -0.53 7.38
C PHE A 98 26.43 -0.54 7.24
N PHE A 99 25.71 -1.01 8.27
CA PHE A 99 24.25 -1.00 8.27
C PHE A 99 23.71 0.43 8.13
N LYS A 100 24.18 1.36 8.96
CA LYS A 100 23.76 2.77 8.93
C LYS A 100 23.97 3.42 7.56
N ARG A 101 25.07 3.12 6.90
CA ARG A 101 25.37 3.62 5.55
C ARG A 101 24.40 3.08 4.50
N ASN A 102 23.99 1.82 4.63
CA ASN A 102 23.07 1.18 3.70
C ASN A 102 21.58 1.36 4.08
N ALA A 103 21.30 1.90 5.26
CA ALA A 103 19.94 2.21 5.71
C ALA A 103 19.21 3.25 4.84
N GLY A 104 19.95 4.01 4.02
CA GLY A 104 19.36 4.95 3.05
C GLY A 104 18.47 4.31 1.96
N LEU A 105 18.45 2.99 1.87
CA LEU A 105 17.51 2.25 1.01
C LEU A 105 16.10 2.16 1.58
N MET A 106 15.89 2.58 2.83
CA MET A 106 14.59 2.49 3.48
C MET A 106 13.72 3.71 3.19
N LEU A 107 12.43 3.48 3.02
CA LEU A 107 11.47 4.49 2.57
C LEU A 107 10.80 5.23 3.73
N ARG A 108 10.63 4.59 4.89
CA ARG A 108 9.82 5.12 6.01
C ARG A 108 10.57 5.29 7.31
N TYR A 109 11.56 4.46 7.57
CA TYR A 109 12.26 4.45 8.85
C TYR A 109 13.66 5.03 8.70
N THR A 110 13.84 6.23 9.26
CA THR A 110 15.15 6.91 9.32
C THR A 110 15.90 6.59 10.61
N ASP A 111 15.17 6.26 11.70
CA ASP A 111 15.72 5.99 13.02
C ASP A 111 15.70 4.49 13.33
N LEU A 112 16.70 3.80 12.84
CA LEU A 112 16.89 2.38 13.11
C LEU A 112 17.97 2.20 14.16
N THR A 113 17.65 1.41 15.17
CA THR A 113 18.63 0.97 16.17
C THR A 113 19.15 -0.40 15.76
N VAL A 114 20.44 -0.49 15.55
CA VAL A 114 21.13 -1.74 15.21
C VAL A 114 22.10 -2.07 16.32
N SER A 115 22.17 -3.34 16.68
CA SER A 115 23.20 -3.85 17.57
C SER A 115 23.68 -5.22 17.08
N ILE A 116 24.97 -5.37 16.96
CA ILE A 116 25.60 -6.63 16.62
C ILE A 116 26.43 -7.09 17.83
N GLN A 117 26.09 -8.25 18.34
CA GLN A 117 26.74 -8.80 19.54
C GLN A 117 27.37 -10.15 19.21
N GLU A 118 28.58 -10.35 19.74
CA GLU A 118 29.29 -11.61 19.70
C GLU A 118 29.05 -12.36 21.00
N LYS A 119 28.46 -13.54 20.90
CA LYS A 119 28.17 -14.39 22.05
C LYS A 119 28.82 -15.77 21.85
N GLY A 120 30.11 -15.88 22.23
CA GLY A 120 30.90 -17.09 22.03
C GLY A 120 31.07 -17.44 20.54
N ALA A 121 30.66 -18.64 20.13
CA ALA A 121 30.74 -19.11 18.74
C ALA A 121 29.55 -18.63 17.84
N LYS A 122 28.75 -17.71 18.36
CA LYS A 122 27.57 -17.22 17.64
C LYS A 122 27.61 -15.70 17.55
N LYS A 123 27.28 -15.17 16.38
CA LYS A 123 27.10 -13.74 16.15
C LYS A 123 25.61 -13.44 16.00
N MET A 124 25.15 -12.47 16.77
CA MET A 124 23.75 -12.09 16.84
C MET A 124 23.62 -10.64 16.39
N GLY A 125 22.86 -10.44 15.34
CA GLY A 125 22.46 -9.12 14.87
C GLY A 125 21.01 -8.85 15.23
N LYS A 126 20.74 -7.66 15.77
CA LYS A 126 19.39 -7.14 16.02
C LYS A 126 19.20 -5.81 15.35
N VAL A 127 18.06 -5.63 14.73
CA VAL A 127 17.60 -4.34 14.20
C VAL A 127 16.20 -4.06 14.72
N LYS A 128 15.99 -2.85 15.19
CA LYS A 128 14.70 -2.38 15.65
C LYS A 128 14.35 -1.10 14.90
N GLY A 129 13.14 -1.06 14.37
CA GLY A 129 12.58 0.10 13.69
C GLY A 129 11.13 0.30 14.08
N GLY A 130 10.83 1.41 14.77
CA GLY A 130 9.47 1.72 15.22
C GLY A 130 8.84 0.62 16.05
N ASP A 131 7.86 -0.05 15.46
CA ASP A 131 7.03 -1.10 16.07
C ASP A 131 7.46 -2.54 15.73
N TRP A 132 8.55 -2.71 14.98
CA TRP A 132 9.05 -4.03 14.59
C TRP A 132 10.50 -4.25 15.04
N GLU A 133 10.85 -5.52 15.28
CA GLU A 133 12.20 -5.96 15.61
C GLU A 133 12.52 -7.22 14.81
N LYS A 134 13.73 -7.26 14.25
CA LYS A 134 14.28 -8.45 13.58
C LYS A 134 15.59 -8.85 14.24
N GLN A 135 15.75 -10.15 14.42
CA GLN A 135 16.96 -10.74 15.00
C GLN A 135 17.46 -11.86 14.10
N ILE A 136 18.75 -11.85 13.86
CA ILE A 136 19.44 -12.88 13.10
C ILE A 136 20.57 -13.44 13.97
N GLU A 137 20.65 -14.76 14.05
CA GLU A 137 21.69 -15.46 14.75
C GLU A 137 22.46 -16.35 13.77
N MET A 138 23.77 -16.20 13.73
CA MET A 138 24.64 -17.00 12.87
C MET A 138 25.75 -17.64 13.69
N LYS A 139 26.05 -18.91 13.41
CA LYS A 139 27.18 -19.60 13.98
C LYS A 139 28.46 -19.14 13.26
N GLU A 140 29.54 -19.00 14.02
CA GLU A 140 30.87 -18.71 13.45
C GLU A 140 31.24 -19.75 12.38
N PHE A 141 31.79 -19.28 11.28
CA PHE A 141 32.20 -20.16 10.19
C PHE A 141 33.55 -20.78 10.54
N ARG A 142 33.60 -22.12 10.68
CA ARG A 142 34.81 -22.89 10.92
C ARG A 142 35.12 -23.74 9.69
N PRO A 143 36.02 -23.28 8.85
CA PRO A 143 36.33 -24.00 7.59
C PRO A 143 36.88 -25.41 7.83
N GLU A 144 37.60 -25.61 8.97
CA GLU A 144 38.12 -26.93 9.35
C GLU A 144 37.01 -27.95 9.61
N GLU A 145 35.94 -27.57 10.32
CA GLU A 145 34.81 -28.46 10.58
C GLU A 145 34.06 -28.78 9.27
N PHE A 146 33.93 -27.79 8.38
CA PHE A 146 33.33 -27.98 7.07
C PHE A 146 34.15 -28.96 6.22
N MET A 147 35.45 -28.75 6.14
CA MET A 147 36.35 -29.66 5.40
C MET A 147 36.33 -31.09 5.95
N ARG A 148 36.31 -31.28 7.25
CA ARG A 148 36.15 -32.61 7.85
C ARG A 148 34.85 -33.27 7.49
N MET A 149 33.76 -32.50 7.47
CA MET A 149 32.44 -33.01 7.09
C MET A 149 32.43 -33.44 5.61
N VAL A 150 32.98 -32.62 4.72
CA VAL A 150 33.07 -32.93 3.28
C VAL A 150 33.94 -34.19 3.07
N THR A 151 35.07 -34.27 3.73
CA THR A 151 35.97 -35.46 3.64
C THR A 151 35.29 -36.72 4.17
N GLY A 152 34.48 -36.61 5.23
CA GLY A 152 33.70 -37.73 5.75
C GLY A 152 32.63 -38.25 4.76
N ILE A 153 32.02 -37.32 3.98
CA ILE A 153 31.03 -37.68 2.96
C ILE A 153 31.71 -38.29 1.73
N THR A 154 32.82 -37.71 1.27
CA THR A 154 33.52 -38.17 0.05
C THR A 154 34.39 -39.40 0.30
N GLY A 155 34.94 -39.55 1.52
CA GLY A 155 35.76 -40.72 1.88
C GLY A 155 34.97 -42.01 2.05
N GLY A 156 33.70 -41.94 2.36
CA GLY A 156 32.82 -43.13 2.47
C GLY A 156 32.37 -43.74 1.13
N THR A 157 32.71 -43.12 0.01
CA THR A 157 32.32 -43.61 -1.33
C THR A 157 33.39 -44.44 -2.05
N ASN A 158 34.57 -44.60 -1.45
CA ASN A 158 35.69 -45.31 -2.11
C ASN A 158 35.99 -46.72 -1.53
N GLU A 159 35.10 -47.26 -0.72
CA GLU A 159 35.18 -48.67 -0.30
C GLU A 159 34.03 -49.48 -0.85
N ASN A 160 34.09 -49.77 -2.18
CA ASN A 160 33.42 -50.93 -2.82
C ASN A 160 34.14 -51.28 -4.11
#